data_561d7c2fde02a7d468139629941312e1
#
_entry.id   561d7c2fde02a7d468139629941312e1
#
_cell.length_a   1.000
_cell.length_b   1.000
_cell.length_c   1.000
_cell.angle_alpha   90.00
_cell.angle_beta   90.00
_cell.angle_gamma   90.00
#
_symmetry.space_group_name_H-M   'P 1'
#
loop_
_entity.id
_entity.type
_entity.pdbx_description
1 polymer ?
#
loop_
_entity_poly.entity_id
_entity_poly.type
_entity_poly.pdbx_seq_one_letter_code
_entity_poly.pdbx_strand_id
1 'polypeptide(L)'
;MKDTGKGRRTSEDSMEKKKFAAAITDLLLALIGCLFILSASVVLVLNIRVIYYHDIDTLHLTEEVDLTKEQIRENYDALIDYNLFWKGEDTLQFPDFPMSEHGRIHFAEVRRIFVALQYLMIGSAAVFFIGEWGKLRRGSRRSLKLTAIFAIVLPLAAGVMIASNWEAFFVGFHHVMFSNDYWLFDPATDPVILILPDAFFLHCALAILICVLAGSALCMGGYCLAANRKNKRK
;
A
#
# COMPACT_ATOMS: atom_id res chain seq x y z
N MET A 1 3.11 -63.07 -8.11
CA MET A 1 2.29 -62.09 -7.40
C MET A 1 3.20 -61.07 -6.67
N LYS A 2 3.85 -60.16 -7.40
CA LYS A 2 4.79 -59.15 -6.85
C LYS A 2 4.85 -57.91 -7.79
N ASP A 3 3.76 -57.11 -7.89
CA ASP A 3 3.88 -55.83 -8.63
C ASP A 3 2.87 -54.74 -8.18
N THR A 4 2.12 -54.95 -7.11
CA THR A 4 1.15 -53.97 -6.63
C THR A 4 1.76 -52.85 -5.75
N GLY A 5 2.97 -53.05 -5.20
CA GLY A 5 3.61 -52.11 -4.26
C GLY A 5 4.31 -50.94 -4.93
N LYS A 6 4.90 -51.13 -6.10
CA LYS A 6 5.69 -50.11 -6.81
C LYS A 6 4.80 -49.03 -7.46
N GLY A 7 3.66 -49.45 -8.04
CA GLY A 7 2.69 -48.52 -8.63
C GLY A 7 1.99 -47.64 -7.59
N ARG A 8 1.75 -48.16 -6.38
CA ARG A 8 1.11 -47.42 -5.29
C ARG A 8 2.04 -46.32 -4.73
N ARG A 9 3.33 -46.63 -4.49
CA ARG A 9 4.33 -45.64 -4.05
C ARG A 9 4.52 -44.50 -5.05
N THR A 10 4.62 -44.79 -6.34
CA THR A 10 4.77 -43.74 -7.39
C THR A 10 3.53 -42.87 -7.51
N SER A 11 2.33 -43.40 -7.24
CA SER A 11 1.08 -42.64 -7.20
C SER A 11 1.00 -41.73 -5.97
N GLU A 12 1.41 -42.23 -4.79
CA GLU A 12 1.46 -41.48 -3.53
C GLU A 12 2.46 -40.32 -3.64
N ASP A 13 3.68 -40.55 -4.12
CA ASP A 13 4.70 -39.52 -4.37
C ASP A 13 4.22 -38.46 -5.37
N SER A 14 3.50 -38.84 -6.42
CA SER A 14 2.93 -37.90 -7.39
C SER A 14 1.84 -37.02 -6.78
N MET A 15 1.01 -37.57 -5.89
CA MET A 15 -0.03 -36.83 -5.18
C MET A 15 0.56 -35.84 -4.16
N GLU A 16 1.61 -36.23 -3.43
CA GLU A 16 2.30 -35.33 -2.50
C GLU A 16 2.95 -34.14 -3.22
N LYS A 17 3.65 -34.42 -4.32
CA LYS A 17 4.24 -33.35 -5.14
C LYS A 17 3.18 -32.35 -5.66
N LYS A 18 2.02 -32.85 -6.09
CA LYS A 18 0.90 -31.97 -6.52
C LYS A 18 0.33 -31.14 -5.38
N LYS A 19 0.17 -31.72 -4.17
CA LYS A 19 -0.28 -30.99 -2.97
C LYS A 19 0.71 -29.92 -2.55
N PHE A 20 2.01 -30.23 -2.57
CA PHE A 20 3.09 -29.31 -2.26
C PHE A 20 3.14 -28.13 -3.25
N ALA A 21 3.10 -28.42 -4.55
CA ALA A 21 3.06 -27.39 -5.59
C ALA A 21 1.81 -26.49 -5.47
N ALA A 22 0.65 -27.07 -5.13
CA ALA A 22 -0.56 -26.30 -4.87
C ALA A 22 -0.43 -25.39 -3.65
N ALA A 23 0.23 -25.85 -2.58
CA ALA A 23 0.46 -25.04 -1.38
C ALA A 23 1.42 -23.88 -1.65
N ILE A 24 2.50 -24.10 -2.41
CA ILE A 24 3.42 -23.03 -2.83
C ILE A 24 2.68 -21.99 -3.68
N THR A 25 1.90 -22.42 -4.67
CA THR A 25 1.14 -21.49 -5.51
C THR A 25 0.08 -20.71 -4.73
N ASP A 26 -0.54 -21.29 -3.69
CA ASP A 26 -1.45 -20.58 -2.79
C ASP A 26 -0.71 -19.52 -1.97
N LEU A 27 0.49 -19.86 -1.47
CA LEU A 27 1.33 -18.93 -0.71
C LEU A 27 1.82 -17.75 -1.57
N LEU A 28 2.36 -18.05 -2.75
CA LEU A 28 2.82 -17.00 -3.67
C LEU A 28 1.69 -16.05 -4.07
N LEU A 29 0.51 -16.61 -4.39
CA LEU A 29 -0.64 -15.79 -4.75
C LEU A 29 -1.14 -14.95 -3.56
N ALA A 30 -1.06 -15.48 -2.34
CA ALA A 30 -1.39 -14.73 -1.14
C ALA A 30 -0.41 -13.57 -0.88
N LEU A 31 0.89 -13.76 -1.09
CA LEU A 31 1.88 -12.69 -0.99
C LEU A 31 1.65 -11.60 -2.05
N ILE A 32 1.35 -11.99 -3.30
CA ILE A 32 0.99 -11.05 -4.35
C ILE A 32 -0.29 -10.29 -3.99
N GLY A 33 -1.30 -10.96 -3.41
CA GLY A 33 -2.50 -10.31 -2.91
C GLY A 33 -2.23 -9.31 -1.79
N CYS A 34 -1.28 -9.60 -0.89
CA CYS A 34 -0.83 -8.65 0.13
C CYS A 34 -0.15 -7.42 -0.49
N LEU A 35 0.76 -7.62 -1.46
CA LEU A 35 1.40 -6.53 -2.18
C LEU A 35 0.38 -5.64 -2.90
N PHE A 36 -0.64 -6.25 -3.51
CA PHE A 36 -1.75 -5.53 -4.12
C PHE A 36 -2.52 -4.71 -3.09
N ILE A 37 -2.96 -5.30 -1.99
CA ILE A 37 -3.73 -4.58 -0.95
C ILE A 37 -2.92 -3.41 -0.39
N LEU A 38 -1.65 -3.62 -0.05
CA LEU A 38 -0.78 -2.59 0.51
C LEU A 38 -0.57 -1.44 -0.49
N SER A 39 -0.13 -1.74 -1.71
CA SER A 39 0.12 -0.71 -2.73
C SER A 39 -1.17 0.02 -3.15
N ALA A 40 -2.29 -0.71 -3.27
CA ALA A 40 -3.60 -0.10 -3.56
C ALA A 40 -4.06 0.84 -2.44
N SER A 41 -3.83 0.48 -1.18
CA SER A 41 -4.18 1.33 -0.03
C SER A 41 -3.38 2.63 -0.03
N VAL A 42 -2.07 2.56 -0.28
CA VAL A 42 -1.21 3.76 -0.37
C VAL A 42 -1.64 4.63 -1.56
N VAL A 43 -1.82 4.05 -2.74
CA VAL A 43 -2.23 4.80 -3.94
C VAL A 43 -3.62 5.41 -3.78
N LEU A 44 -4.55 4.71 -3.13
CA LEU A 44 -5.87 5.23 -2.83
C LEU A 44 -5.78 6.45 -1.92
N VAL A 45 -5.06 6.37 -0.80
CA VAL A 45 -4.92 7.49 0.15
C VAL A 45 -4.19 8.66 -0.50
N LEU A 46 -3.15 8.44 -1.30
CA LEU A 46 -2.47 9.49 -2.08
C LEU A 46 -3.47 10.29 -2.95
N ASN A 47 -4.51 9.64 -3.49
CA ASN A 47 -5.52 10.28 -4.34
C ASN A 47 -6.69 10.90 -3.55
N ILE A 48 -6.86 10.59 -2.27
CA ILE A 48 -7.94 11.13 -1.42
C ILE A 48 -7.52 12.49 -0.86
N ARG A 49 -7.58 13.55 -1.68
CA ARG A 49 -7.16 14.92 -1.29
C ARG A 49 -8.05 15.51 -0.19
N VAL A 50 -9.27 15.01 -0.01
CA VAL A 50 -10.20 15.52 1.00
C VAL A 50 -9.64 15.38 2.43
N ILE A 51 -8.75 14.42 2.70
CA ILE A 51 -8.06 14.29 3.99
C ILE A 51 -7.25 15.57 4.25
N TYR A 52 -6.41 15.96 3.30
CA TYR A 52 -5.61 17.18 3.41
C TYR A 52 -6.46 18.45 3.46
N TYR A 53 -7.49 18.51 2.62
CA TYR A 53 -8.37 19.70 2.59
C TYR A 53 -9.11 19.90 3.92
N HIS A 54 -9.43 18.82 4.63
CA HIS A 54 -9.95 18.89 5.99
C HIS A 54 -8.87 19.31 6.99
N ASP A 55 -7.65 18.82 6.80
CA ASP A 55 -6.52 19.12 7.69
C ASP A 55 -6.05 20.58 7.58
N ILE A 56 -6.27 21.28 6.48
CA ILE A 56 -6.03 22.74 6.40
C ILE A 56 -6.74 23.47 7.54
N ASP A 57 -7.98 23.08 7.85
CA ASP A 57 -8.76 23.68 8.92
C ASP A 57 -8.43 23.13 10.29
N THR A 58 -8.35 21.80 10.41
CA THR A 58 -8.16 21.14 11.70
C THR A 58 -6.76 21.31 12.27
N LEU A 59 -5.76 21.48 11.40
CA LEU A 59 -4.37 21.74 11.80
C LEU A 59 -3.99 23.24 11.69
N HIS A 60 -4.96 24.11 11.41
CA HIS A 60 -4.79 25.57 11.36
C HIS A 60 -3.67 26.04 10.40
N LEU A 61 -3.50 25.35 9.25
CA LEU A 61 -2.36 25.59 8.35
C LEU A 61 -2.30 27.02 7.79
N THR A 62 -3.42 27.73 7.74
CA THR A 62 -3.45 29.16 7.35
C THR A 62 -2.83 30.09 8.39
N GLU A 63 -2.57 29.64 9.60
CA GLU A 63 -1.89 30.39 10.66
C GLU A 63 -0.36 30.26 10.57
N GLU A 64 0.13 29.21 9.86
CA GLU A 64 1.55 28.92 9.70
C GLU A 64 2.17 29.63 8.48
N VAL A 65 1.34 30.05 7.52
CA VAL A 65 1.78 30.70 6.26
C VAL A 65 0.83 31.84 5.87
N ASP A 66 1.35 32.87 5.21
CA ASP A 66 0.54 34.00 4.69
C ASP A 66 -0.10 33.61 3.33
N LEU A 67 -0.90 32.54 3.33
CA LEU A 67 -1.61 32.03 2.16
C LEU A 67 -3.08 31.73 2.47
N THR A 68 -3.93 31.89 1.48
CA THR A 68 -5.32 31.47 1.55
C THR A 68 -5.43 29.93 1.53
N LYS A 69 -6.57 29.40 1.96
CA LYS A 69 -6.87 27.94 1.87
C LYS A 69 -6.78 27.42 0.44
N GLU A 70 -7.20 28.22 -0.53
CA GLU A 70 -7.16 27.89 -1.94
C GLU A 70 -5.71 27.75 -2.43
N GLN A 71 -4.85 28.70 -2.07
CA GLN A 71 -3.43 28.63 -2.40
C GLN A 71 -2.73 27.44 -1.74
N ILE A 72 -3.03 27.15 -0.46
CA ILE A 72 -2.51 25.94 0.22
C ILE A 72 -2.94 24.67 -0.52
N ARG A 73 -4.20 24.59 -0.98
CA ARG A 73 -4.70 23.45 -1.78
C ARG A 73 -3.96 23.34 -3.11
N GLU A 74 -3.74 24.45 -3.81
CA GLU A 74 -3.04 24.46 -5.10
C GLU A 74 -1.61 23.95 -4.97
N ASN A 75 -0.88 24.35 -3.91
CA ASN A 75 0.46 23.85 -3.62
C ASN A 75 0.44 22.33 -3.33
N TYR A 76 -0.49 21.88 -2.49
CA TYR A 76 -0.66 20.45 -2.21
C TYR A 76 -1.04 19.67 -3.46
N ASP A 77 -1.95 20.17 -4.26
CA ASP A 77 -2.40 19.54 -5.50
C ASP A 77 -1.27 19.38 -6.51
N ALA A 78 -0.39 20.39 -6.63
CA ALA A 78 0.81 20.31 -7.46
C ALA A 78 1.73 19.18 -6.99
N LEU A 79 1.93 19.03 -5.66
CA LEU A 79 2.71 17.93 -5.10
C LEU A 79 2.10 16.56 -5.39
N ILE A 80 0.77 16.41 -5.23
CA ILE A 80 0.10 15.14 -5.51
C ILE A 80 0.15 14.81 -7.00
N ASP A 81 -0.14 15.77 -7.88
CA ASP A 81 -0.10 15.57 -9.32
C ASP A 81 1.30 15.16 -9.81
N TYR A 82 2.35 15.76 -9.26
CA TYR A 82 3.72 15.36 -9.52
C TYR A 82 4.00 13.88 -9.16
N ASN A 83 3.39 13.36 -8.10
CA ASN A 83 3.56 11.98 -7.65
C ASN A 83 2.74 10.95 -8.45
N LEU A 84 1.88 11.37 -9.40
CA LEU A 84 1.03 10.50 -10.21
C LEU A 84 1.63 10.30 -11.60
N PHE A 85 1.99 9.05 -11.96
CA PHE A 85 2.64 8.77 -13.26
C PHE A 85 1.78 9.17 -14.48
N TRP A 86 0.45 9.19 -14.33
CA TRP A 86 -0.48 9.54 -15.42
C TRP A 86 -0.71 11.04 -15.60
N LYS A 87 -0.19 11.88 -14.70
CA LYS A 87 -0.27 13.35 -14.83
C LYS A 87 0.83 13.92 -15.72
N GLY A 88 1.94 13.19 -15.91
CA GLY A 88 3.02 13.55 -16.81
C GLY A 88 3.92 14.71 -16.32
N GLU A 89 3.81 15.09 -15.05
CA GLU A 89 4.65 16.12 -14.47
C GLU A 89 6.08 15.61 -14.25
N ASP A 90 7.05 16.13 -14.99
CA ASP A 90 8.45 15.73 -14.86
C ASP A 90 9.22 16.50 -13.79
N THR A 91 8.77 17.71 -13.47
CA THR A 91 9.38 18.59 -12.47
C THR A 91 8.32 19.13 -11.54
N LEU A 92 8.60 19.09 -10.21
CA LEU A 92 7.75 19.73 -9.22
C LEU A 92 8.01 21.24 -9.21
N GLN A 93 6.95 22.03 -9.29
CA GLN A 93 6.96 23.46 -9.07
C GLN A 93 5.77 23.81 -8.18
N PHE A 94 6.07 24.38 -7.00
CA PHE A 94 5.03 24.92 -6.14
C PHE A 94 4.59 26.29 -6.66
N PRO A 95 3.28 26.59 -6.72
CA PRO A 95 2.80 27.91 -7.14
C PRO A 95 3.31 29.05 -6.27
N ASP A 96 3.37 28.87 -4.95
CA ASP A 96 3.64 29.94 -3.99
C ASP A 96 4.93 29.74 -3.19
N PHE A 97 5.58 28.57 -3.23
CA PHE A 97 6.75 28.27 -2.42
C PHE A 97 8.02 28.11 -3.24
N PRO A 98 9.15 28.71 -2.80
CA PRO A 98 10.47 28.32 -3.28
C PRO A 98 10.79 26.88 -2.83
N MET A 99 11.76 26.27 -3.49
CA MET A 99 12.24 24.93 -3.16
C MET A 99 13.76 24.86 -3.33
N SER A 100 14.45 24.37 -2.31
CA SER A 100 15.88 24.15 -2.34
C SER A 100 16.27 22.99 -3.26
N GLU A 101 17.57 22.85 -3.55
CA GLU A 101 18.08 21.68 -4.28
C GLU A 101 17.87 20.38 -3.48
N HIS A 102 18.01 20.41 -2.14
CA HIS A 102 17.73 19.26 -1.28
C HIS A 102 16.26 18.89 -1.31
N GLY A 103 15.36 19.87 -1.23
CA GLY A 103 13.91 19.67 -1.37
C GLY A 103 13.56 19.04 -2.72
N ARG A 104 14.13 19.55 -3.81
CA ARG A 104 13.93 19.02 -5.16
C ARG A 104 14.37 17.56 -5.27
N ILE A 105 15.52 17.21 -4.70
CA ILE A 105 16.01 15.81 -4.69
C ILE A 105 15.08 14.92 -3.88
N HIS A 106 14.71 15.35 -2.67
CA HIS A 106 13.81 14.59 -1.81
C HIS A 106 12.47 14.31 -2.48
N PHE A 107 11.79 15.31 -3.02
CA PHE A 107 10.52 15.11 -3.73
C PHE A 107 10.66 14.24 -4.98
N ALA A 108 11.81 14.27 -5.66
CA ALA A 108 12.08 13.36 -6.77
C ALA A 108 12.25 11.89 -6.29
N GLU A 109 12.85 11.67 -5.12
CA GLU A 109 12.94 10.34 -4.50
C GLU A 109 11.57 9.85 -4.05
N VAL A 110 10.76 10.71 -3.41
CA VAL A 110 9.37 10.42 -3.03
C VAL A 110 8.54 10.03 -4.26
N ARG A 111 8.63 10.77 -5.36
CA ARG A 111 7.95 10.43 -6.62
C ARG A 111 8.32 9.04 -7.13
N ARG A 112 9.61 8.68 -7.10
CA ARG A 112 10.05 7.32 -7.54
C ARG A 112 9.35 6.23 -6.73
N ILE A 113 9.19 6.43 -5.43
CA ILE A 113 8.51 5.47 -4.54
C ILE A 113 7.03 5.37 -4.91
N PHE A 114 6.32 6.51 -5.02
CA PHE A 114 4.90 6.50 -5.36
C PHE A 114 4.62 5.94 -6.75
N VAL A 115 5.44 6.28 -7.74
CA VAL A 115 5.31 5.73 -9.10
C VAL A 115 5.58 4.22 -9.09
N ALA A 116 6.60 3.74 -8.37
CA ALA A 116 6.85 2.30 -8.22
C ALA A 116 5.68 1.57 -7.55
N LEU A 117 5.05 2.18 -6.51
CA LEU A 117 3.86 1.62 -5.85
C LEU A 117 2.65 1.56 -6.79
N GLN A 118 2.47 2.55 -7.68
CA GLN A 118 1.39 2.54 -8.68
C GLN A 118 1.59 1.42 -9.69
N TYR A 119 2.79 1.20 -10.20
CA TYR A 119 3.09 0.06 -11.07
C TYR A 119 2.99 -1.28 -10.34
N LEU A 120 3.45 -1.36 -9.08
CA LEU A 120 3.30 -2.55 -8.25
C LEU A 120 1.82 -2.89 -8.04
N MET A 121 0.98 -1.90 -7.76
CA MET A 121 -0.47 -2.06 -7.63
C MET A 121 -1.08 -2.67 -8.90
N ILE A 122 -0.77 -2.11 -10.08
CA ILE A 122 -1.32 -2.59 -11.36
C ILE A 122 -0.86 -4.02 -11.65
N GLY A 123 0.44 -4.29 -11.53
CA GLY A 123 1.02 -5.60 -11.81
C GLY A 123 0.52 -6.68 -10.85
N SER A 124 0.53 -6.38 -9.54
CA SER A 124 0.05 -7.31 -8.52
C SER A 124 -1.46 -7.55 -8.61
N ALA A 125 -2.27 -6.51 -8.93
CA ALA A 125 -3.70 -6.66 -9.19
C ALA A 125 -3.96 -7.64 -10.33
N ALA A 126 -3.31 -7.46 -11.47
CA ALA A 126 -3.49 -8.33 -12.64
C ALA A 126 -3.19 -9.80 -12.29
N VAL A 127 -2.03 -10.07 -11.67
CA VAL A 127 -1.64 -11.44 -11.29
C VAL A 127 -2.58 -12.02 -10.23
N PHE A 128 -2.94 -11.23 -9.21
CA PHE A 128 -3.81 -11.66 -8.13
C PHE A 128 -5.21 -12.04 -8.64
N PHE A 129 -5.87 -11.16 -9.39
CA PHE A 129 -7.24 -11.42 -9.86
C PHE A 129 -7.30 -12.55 -10.89
N ILE A 130 -6.35 -12.66 -11.81
CA ILE A 130 -6.25 -13.77 -12.77
C ILE A 130 -6.00 -15.08 -12.02
N GLY A 131 -5.06 -15.08 -11.07
CA GLY A 131 -4.73 -16.24 -10.27
C GLY A 131 -5.90 -16.72 -9.41
N GLU A 132 -6.57 -15.82 -8.69
CA GLU A 132 -7.75 -16.12 -7.86
C GLU A 132 -8.91 -16.64 -8.71
N TRP A 133 -9.18 -16.04 -9.86
CA TRP A 133 -10.16 -16.54 -10.80
C TRP A 133 -9.90 -18.01 -11.20
N GLY A 134 -8.63 -18.33 -11.55
CA GLY A 134 -8.24 -19.70 -11.86
C GLY A 134 -8.38 -20.67 -10.67
N LYS A 135 -8.01 -20.23 -9.47
CA LYS A 135 -8.14 -21.00 -8.22
C LYS A 135 -9.61 -21.26 -7.86
N LEU A 136 -10.44 -20.24 -7.91
CA LEU A 136 -11.87 -20.34 -7.59
C LEU A 136 -12.62 -21.27 -8.55
N ARG A 137 -12.30 -21.22 -9.86
CA ARG A 137 -12.84 -22.17 -10.85
C ARG A 137 -12.49 -23.61 -10.54
N ARG A 138 -11.31 -23.86 -9.96
CA ARG A 138 -10.87 -25.21 -9.51
C ARG A 138 -11.36 -25.56 -8.12
N GLY A 139 -12.16 -24.70 -7.46
CA GLY A 139 -12.71 -24.90 -6.12
C GLY A 139 -11.71 -24.69 -4.99
N SER A 140 -10.52 -24.15 -5.25
CA SER A 140 -9.54 -23.74 -4.22
C SER A 140 -9.82 -22.32 -3.78
N ARG A 141 -9.63 -22.02 -2.50
CA ARG A 141 -9.90 -20.75 -1.83
C ARG A 141 -8.84 -20.41 -0.79
N ARG A 142 -7.84 -21.28 -0.65
CA ARG A 142 -6.83 -21.17 0.41
C ARG A 142 -6.03 -19.88 0.28
N SER A 143 -5.71 -19.46 -0.95
CA SER A 143 -4.99 -18.22 -1.23
C SER A 143 -5.73 -16.98 -0.70
N LEU A 144 -7.05 -16.83 -0.91
CA LEU A 144 -7.84 -15.72 -0.35
C LEU A 144 -7.78 -15.65 1.18
N LYS A 145 -7.88 -16.82 1.86
CA LYS A 145 -7.75 -16.89 3.32
C LYS A 145 -6.36 -16.46 3.77
N LEU A 146 -5.31 -16.94 3.09
CA LEU A 146 -3.93 -16.58 3.42
C LEU A 146 -3.67 -15.09 3.16
N THR A 147 -4.16 -14.54 2.04
CA THR A 147 -4.09 -13.10 1.76
C THR A 147 -4.72 -12.30 2.91
N ALA A 148 -5.94 -12.64 3.33
CA ALA A 148 -6.62 -11.96 4.41
C ALA A 148 -5.83 -12.00 5.73
N ILE A 149 -5.24 -13.14 6.07
CA ILE A 149 -4.45 -13.29 7.31
C ILE A 149 -3.15 -12.48 7.22
N PHE A 150 -2.40 -12.61 6.13
CA PHE A 150 -1.10 -11.96 5.98
C PHE A 150 -1.22 -10.44 5.84
N ALA A 151 -2.28 -9.96 5.19
CA ALA A 151 -2.53 -8.53 5.05
C ALA A 151 -2.75 -7.82 6.40
N ILE A 152 -3.10 -8.53 7.47
CA ILE A 152 -3.29 -7.95 8.82
C ILE A 152 -1.97 -7.86 9.59
N VAL A 153 -1.02 -8.77 9.36
CA VAL A 153 0.19 -8.88 10.20
C VAL A 153 1.05 -7.62 10.13
N LEU A 154 1.34 -7.14 8.93
CA LEU A 154 2.18 -5.96 8.75
C LEU A 154 1.52 -4.66 9.26
N PRO A 155 0.24 -4.36 8.92
CA PRO A 155 -0.46 -3.20 9.48
C PRO A 155 -0.61 -3.25 11.01
N LEU A 156 -0.80 -4.43 11.58
CA LEU A 156 -0.87 -4.57 13.03
C LEU A 156 0.46 -4.18 13.70
N ALA A 157 1.58 -4.66 13.15
CA ALA A 157 2.90 -4.29 13.65
C ALA A 157 3.16 -2.77 13.49
N ALA A 158 2.87 -2.22 12.32
CA ALA A 158 2.99 -0.77 12.06
C ALA A 158 2.07 0.04 12.99
N GLY A 159 0.83 -0.38 13.18
CA GLY A 159 -0.13 0.28 14.08
C GLY A 159 0.34 0.32 15.53
N VAL A 160 0.95 -0.77 16.03
CA VAL A 160 1.55 -0.79 17.36
C VAL A 160 2.73 0.19 17.46
N MET A 161 3.59 0.27 16.45
CA MET A 161 4.72 1.20 16.42
C MET A 161 4.23 2.66 16.37
N ILE A 162 3.28 2.98 15.52
CA ILE A 162 2.65 4.30 15.42
C ILE A 162 2.02 4.71 16.75
N ALA A 163 1.25 3.82 17.38
CA ALA A 163 0.56 4.09 18.66
C ALA A 163 1.54 4.25 19.83
N SER A 164 2.71 3.62 19.76
CA SER A 164 3.71 3.75 20.82
C SER A 164 4.53 5.03 20.74
N ASN A 165 4.93 5.44 19.55
CA ASN A 165 5.67 6.69 19.31
C ASN A 165 5.65 7.05 17.83
N TRP A 166 4.78 8.00 17.46
CA TRP A 166 4.64 8.46 16.09
C TRP A 166 5.91 9.11 15.54
N GLU A 167 6.53 10.00 16.31
CA GLU A 167 7.75 10.71 15.90
C GLU A 167 8.88 9.74 15.59
N ALA A 168 9.15 8.78 16.47
CA ALA A 168 10.16 7.76 16.24
C ALA A 168 9.83 6.88 15.04
N PHE A 169 8.55 6.56 14.80
CA PHE A 169 8.12 5.84 13.62
C PHE A 169 8.35 6.66 12.34
N PHE A 170 7.96 7.94 12.35
CA PHE A 170 8.12 8.84 11.21
C PHE A 170 9.58 9.02 10.80
N VAL A 171 10.45 9.33 11.77
CA VAL A 171 11.91 9.44 11.57
C VAL A 171 12.51 8.11 11.09
N GLY A 172 12.16 7.01 11.76
CA GLY A 172 12.64 5.67 11.39
C GLY A 172 12.22 5.26 9.98
N PHE A 173 11.00 5.61 9.56
CA PHE A 173 10.52 5.40 8.19
C PHE A 173 11.41 6.15 7.17
N HIS A 174 11.73 7.43 7.43
CA HIS A 174 12.57 8.21 6.52
C HIS A 174 13.98 7.63 6.41
N HIS A 175 14.61 7.22 7.52
CA HIS A 175 15.93 6.56 7.47
C HIS A 175 15.93 5.21 6.76
N VAL A 176 14.80 4.49 6.72
CA VAL A 176 14.68 3.24 5.94
C VAL A 176 14.49 3.53 4.45
N MET A 177 13.73 4.57 4.12
CA MET A 177 13.36 4.87 2.73
C MET A 177 14.39 5.71 1.99
N PHE A 178 15.16 6.55 2.70
CA PHE A 178 16.11 7.49 2.12
C PHE A 178 17.52 7.27 2.71
N SER A 179 18.54 7.38 1.87
CA SER A 179 19.94 7.24 2.27
C SER A 179 20.62 8.57 2.63
N ASN A 180 19.83 9.65 2.68
CA ASN A 180 20.27 11.02 2.95
C ASN A 180 19.29 11.70 3.91
N ASP A 181 19.65 12.90 4.37
CA ASP A 181 18.85 13.71 5.29
C ASP A 181 18.10 14.87 4.60
N TYR A 182 17.88 14.81 3.30
CA TYR A 182 17.23 15.88 2.51
C TYR A 182 15.73 16.02 2.81
N TRP A 183 15.14 15.10 3.55
CA TRP A 183 13.79 15.17 4.09
C TRP A 183 13.66 16.07 5.32
N LEU A 184 14.79 16.47 5.95
CA LEU A 184 14.83 17.45 7.04
C LEU A 184 14.82 18.84 6.45
N PHE A 185 13.63 19.34 6.14
CA PHE A 185 13.47 20.65 5.52
C PHE A 185 13.72 21.79 6.50
N ASP A 186 14.40 22.84 6.00
CA ASP A 186 14.50 24.13 6.65
C ASP A 186 13.36 25.05 6.13
N PRO A 187 12.43 25.52 6.98
CA PRO A 187 11.35 26.41 6.55
C PRO A 187 11.83 27.69 5.85
N ALA A 188 13.07 28.12 6.06
CA ALA A 188 13.62 29.30 5.39
C ALA A 188 13.91 29.06 3.90
N THR A 189 14.21 27.82 3.51
CA THR A 189 14.52 27.44 2.11
C THR A 189 13.43 26.64 1.45
N ASP A 190 12.68 25.86 2.25
CA ASP A 190 11.62 24.96 1.81
C ASP A 190 10.34 25.16 2.66
N PRO A 191 9.70 26.35 2.58
CA PRO A 191 8.57 26.68 3.45
C PRO A 191 7.34 25.80 3.22
N VAL A 192 7.30 24.98 2.18
CA VAL A 192 6.27 23.95 1.98
C VAL A 192 6.11 23.00 3.18
N ILE A 193 7.16 22.84 4.00
CA ILE A 193 7.09 21.99 5.20
C ILE A 193 6.09 22.52 6.23
N LEU A 194 5.83 23.84 6.26
CA LEU A 194 4.87 24.47 7.15
C LEU A 194 3.43 24.04 6.85
N ILE A 195 3.16 23.67 5.59
CA ILE A 195 1.84 23.17 5.17
C ILE A 195 1.79 21.62 5.07
N LEU A 196 2.88 20.93 5.41
CA LEU A 196 2.98 19.47 5.41
C LEU A 196 3.40 18.96 6.80
N PRO A 197 2.61 19.23 7.86
CA PRO A 197 2.97 18.83 9.21
C PRO A 197 2.91 17.31 9.38
N ASP A 198 3.67 16.79 10.33
CA ASP A 198 3.72 15.35 10.66
C ASP A 198 2.37 14.76 11.04
N ALA A 199 1.48 15.57 11.65
CA ALA A 199 0.11 15.18 11.97
C ALA A 199 -0.71 14.79 10.72
N PHE A 200 -0.54 15.49 9.59
CA PHE A 200 -1.16 15.11 8.33
C PHE A 200 -0.68 13.72 7.86
N PHE A 201 0.62 13.44 7.96
CA PHE A 201 1.16 12.13 7.59
C PHE A 201 0.67 11.02 8.53
N LEU A 202 0.43 11.32 9.82
CA LEU A 202 -0.24 10.40 10.74
C LEU A 202 -1.67 10.07 10.27
N HIS A 203 -2.45 11.07 9.86
CA HIS A 203 -3.79 10.85 9.31
C HIS A 203 -3.76 9.97 8.05
N CYS A 204 -2.79 10.21 7.15
CA CYS A 204 -2.56 9.35 5.99
C CYS A 204 -2.20 7.91 6.39
N ALA A 205 -1.30 7.72 7.36
CA ALA A 205 -0.90 6.40 7.84
C ALA A 205 -2.10 5.63 8.43
N LEU A 206 -2.92 6.28 9.24
CA LEU A 206 -4.15 5.69 9.79
C LEU A 206 -5.15 5.34 8.67
N ALA A 207 -5.34 6.21 7.68
CA ALA A 207 -6.20 5.93 6.53
C ALA A 207 -5.70 4.72 5.72
N ILE A 208 -4.39 4.58 5.51
CA ILE A 208 -3.79 3.40 4.86
C ILE A 208 -4.08 2.14 5.68
N LEU A 209 -3.90 2.16 7.00
CA LEU A 209 -4.21 1.02 7.86
C LEU A 209 -5.68 0.58 7.73
N ILE A 210 -6.61 1.55 7.74
CA ILE A 210 -8.04 1.28 7.54
C ILE A 210 -8.30 0.63 6.18
N CYS A 211 -7.70 1.15 5.10
CA CYS A 211 -7.84 0.59 3.76
C CYS A 211 -7.31 -0.84 3.67
N VAL A 212 -6.17 -1.14 4.31
CA VAL A 212 -5.60 -2.50 4.33
C VAL A 212 -6.50 -3.46 5.10
N LEU A 213 -7.05 -3.05 6.26
CA LEU A 213 -8.01 -3.85 7.01
C LEU A 213 -9.29 -4.12 6.20
N ALA A 214 -9.79 -3.12 5.47
CA ALA A 214 -10.92 -3.29 4.57
C ALA A 214 -10.61 -4.27 3.44
N GLY A 215 -9.45 -4.17 2.79
CA GLY A 215 -8.98 -5.11 1.77
C GLY A 215 -8.86 -6.55 2.29
N SER A 216 -8.32 -6.73 3.50
CA SER A 216 -8.27 -8.02 4.19
C SER A 216 -9.67 -8.59 4.44
N ALA A 217 -10.60 -7.75 4.95
CA ALA A 217 -11.99 -8.16 5.18
C ALA A 217 -12.70 -8.57 3.89
N LEU A 218 -12.45 -7.88 2.77
CA LEU A 218 -12.99 -8.25 1.46
C LEU A 218 -12.47 -9.62 0.99
N CYS A 219 -11.18 -9.91 1.17
CA CYS A 219 -10.61 -11.22 0.86
C CYS A 219 -11.23 -12.33 1.73
N MET A 220 -11.41 -12.09 3.03
CA MET A 220 -12.06 -13.04 3.95
C MET A 220 -13.52 -13.25 3.57
N GLY A 221 -14.26 -12.19 3.24
CA GLY A 221 -15.63 -12.26 2.74
C GLY A 221 -15.74 -13.09 1.46
N GLY A 222 -14.84 -12.86 0.49
CA GLY A 222 -14.74 -13.66 -0.74
C GLY A 222 -14.49 -15.16 -0.45
N TYR A 223 -13.59 -15.46 0.48
CA TYR A 223 -13.36 -16.83 0.95
C TYR A 223 -14.65 -17.46 1.52
N CYS A 224 -15.35 -16.77 2.42
CA CYS A 224 -16.58 -17.27 3.05
C CYS A 224 -17.71 -17.49 2.05
N LEU A 225 -17.94 -16.53 1.14
CA LEU A 225 -18.97 -16.64 0.09
C LEU A 225 -18.71 -17.83 -0.84
N ALA A 226 -17.46 -18.00 -1.26
CA ALA A 226 -17.10 -19.15 -2.09
C ALA A 226 -17.21 -20.47 -1.32
N ALA A 227 -17.05 -20.48 0.03
CA ALA A 227 -17.26 -21.64 0.89
C ALA A 227 -18.74 -22.08 0.91
N ASN A 228 -19.64 -21.12 1.10
CA ASN A 228 -21.07 -21.36 1.20
C ASN A 228 -21.68 -21.88 -0.12
N ARG A 229 -21.20 -21.39 -1.28
CA ARG A 229 -21.65 -21.87 -2.59
C ARG A 229 -21.33 -23.35 -2.84
N LYS A 230 -20.22 -23.86 -2.30
CA LYS A 230 -19.84 -25.29 -2.43
C LYS A 230 -20.74 -26.19 -1.58
N ASN A 231 -21.14 -25.72 -0.40
CA ASN A 231 -22.02 -26.50 0.49
C ASN A 231 -23.47 -26.60 -0.04
N LYS A 232 -23.95 -25.58 -0.78
CA LYS A 232 -25.30 -25.59 -1.39
C LYS A 232 -25.39 -26.43 -2.67
N ARG A 233 -24.26 -26.88 -3.23
CA ARG A 233 -24.21 -27.73 -4.45
C ARG A 233 -23.95 -29.21 -4.15
N LYS A 234 -23.80 -29.58 -2.89
CA LYS A 234 -23.78 -30.95 -2.38
C LYS A 234 -25.12 -31.33 -1.79
#